data_2f12c452dadc22d656b5e26f30e229c6
#
_entry.id   2f12c452dadc22d656b5e26f30e229c6
#
_cell.length_a   1.000
_cell.length_b   1.000
_cell.length_c   1.000
_cell.angle_alpha   90.00
_cell.angle_beta   90.00
_cell.angle_gamma   90.00
#
_symmetry.space_group_name_H-M   'P 1'
#
loop_
_entity.id
_entity.type
_entity.pdbx_description
1 polymer ?
#
loop_
_entity_poly.entity_id
_entity_poly.type
_entity_poly.pdbx_seq_one_letter_code
_entity_poly.pdbx_strand_id
1 'polypeptide(L)'
;MDNTSLKHILIESRKTILDLLDRRGYNTEPHRKIVGPELLKLVNTPEALRMTLENKEDSEKKCIVEYVFRNIKVLVGSGDFVRKLLEPPAESVSKAEKASMLHTLDPTTTEVVIIYMTRAHSEDTLSYDKGALEAWMKHKFRVQFFPMPRLVSNPLEHVLQPRFEIVPTDQHQELLKEWYCLNEHQTLAQNKAKLPSIKFHNDMAARCLGLMPLDIVKITSFSPTAGEYVKYRVCVP
;
A
#
# COMPACT_ATOMS: atom_id res chain seq x y z
N MET A 1 -7.99 9.73 -23.15
CA MET A 1 -8.99 9.56 -22.09
C MET A 1 -9.81 10.83 -22.04
N ASP A 2 -11.11 10.68 -22.09
CA ASP A 2 -12.01 11.84 -21.94
C ASP A 2 -11.88 12.40 -20.53
N ASN A 3 -11.94 13.73 -20.42
CA ASN A 3 -11.79 14.44 -19.15
C ASN A 3 -12.83 13.98 -18.10
N THR A 4 -13.99 13.52 -18.53
CA THR A 4 -15.06 12.97 -17.69
C THR A 4 -14.66 11.62 -17.07
N SER A 5 -13.99 10.75 -17.84
CA SER A 5 -13.51 9.45 -17.37
C SER A 5 -12.41 9.60 -16.31
N LEU A 6 -11.46 10.52 -16.52
CA LEU A 6 -10.40 10.80 -15.54
C LEU A 6 -10.97 11.31 -14.21
N LYS A 7 -11.98 12.20 -14.28
CA LYS A 7 -12.65 12.74 -13.11
C LYS A 7 -13.31 11.64 -12.27
N HIS A 8 -14.04 10.76 -12.93
CA HIS A 8 -14.68 9.63 -12.26
C HIS A 8 -13.66 8.70 -11.59
N ILE A 9 -12.61 8.31 -12.32
CA ILE A 9 -11.55 7.45 -11.81
C ILE A 9 -10.87 8.07 -10.58
N LEU A 10 -10.61 9.39 -10.60
CA LEU A 10 -10.00 10.09 -9.47
C LEU A 10 -10.90 10.06 -8.22
N ILE A 11 -12.20 10.36 -8.38
CA ILE A 11 -13.15 10.38 -7.27
C ILE A 11 -13.28 9.00 -6.63
N GLU A 12 -13.51 7.97 -7.44
CA GLU A 12 -13.69 6.61 -6.93
C GLU A 12 -12.38 6.05 -6.33
N SER A 13 -11.23 6.28 -6.98
CA SER A 13 -9.94 5.84 -6.43
C SER A 13 -9.62 6.50 -5.08
N ARG A 14 -10.01 7.78 -4.91
CA ARG A 14 -9.82 8.48 -3.64
C ARG A 14 -10.71 7.91 -2.54
N LYS A 15 -11.96 7.61 -2.84
CA LYS A 15 -12.89 6.96 -1.91
C LYS A 15 -12.34 5.61 -1.47
N THR A 16 -11.98 4.77 -2.44
CA THR A 16 -11.43 3.43 -2.17
C THR A 16 -10.17 3.46 -1.32
N ILE A 17 -9.20 4.35 -1.63
CA ILE A 17 -7.98 4.40 -0.84
C ILE A 17 -8.24 4.89 0.59
N LEU A 18 -9.16 5.82 0.80
CA LEU A 18 -9.57 6.24 2.14
C LEU A 18 -10.23 5.10 2.91
N ASP A 19 -11.08 4.28 2.28
CA ASP A 19 -11.69 3.11 2.91
C ASP A 19 -10.64 2.05 3.29
N LEU A 20 -9.65 1.82 2.44
CA LEU A 20 -8.54 0.90 2.71
C LEU A 20 -7.66 1.40 3.87
N LEU A 21 -7.35 2.69 3.92
CA LEU A 21 -6.55 3.28 4.99
C LEU A 21 -7.30 3.35 6.33
N ASP A 22 -8.61 3.55 6.29
CA ASP A 22 -9.45 3.46 7.48
C ASP A 22 -9.41 2.06 8.12
N ARG A 23 -9.50 1.01 7.29
CA ARG A 23 -9.33 -0.39 7.73
C ARG A 23 -7.94 -0.67 8.32
N ARG A 24 -6.91 0.08 7.91
CA ARG A 24 -5.56 -0.02 8.48
C ARG A 24 -5.37 0.79 9.76
N GLY A 25 -6.43 1.47 10.25
CA GLY A 25 -6.40 2.26 11.48
C GLY A 25 -5.97 3.71 11.29
N TYR A 26 -5.91 4.24 10.06
CA TYR A 26 -5.62 5.66 9.83
C TYR A 26 -6.86 6.53 9.94
N ASN A 27 -6.70 7.77 10.45
CA ASN A 27 -7.77 8.74 10.53
C ASN A 27 -8.04 9.38 9.15
N THR A 28 -9.11 8.94 8.51
CA THR A 28 -9.50 9.39 7.16
C THR A 28 -10.53 10.52 7.15
N GLU A 29 -11.18 10.81 8.27
CA GLU A 29 -12.28 11.76 8.38
C GLU A 29 -12.00 13.17 7.81
N PRO A 30 -10.82 13.79 8.06
CA PRO A 30 -10.53 15.11 7.50
C PRO A 30 -10.54 15.14 5.97
N HIS A 31 -10.13 14.03 5.34
CA HIS A 31 -9.98 13.92 3.88
C HIS A 31 -11.25 13.47 3.16
N ARG A 32 -12.23 12.89 3.88
CA ARG A 32 -13.55 12.52 3.34
C ARG A 32 -14.46 13.73 3.08
N LYS A 33 -14.18 14.86 3.74
CA LYS A 33 -14.96 16.09 3.60
C LYS A 33 -14.79 16.76 2.24
N ILE A 34 -13.70 16.52 1.54
CA ILE A 34 -13.44 17.06 0.20
C ILE A 34 -14.19 16.21 -0.83
N VAL A 35 -15.27 16.73 -1.36
CA VAL A 35 -16.15 16.04 -2.31
C VAL A 35 -15.89 16.45 -3.76
N GLY A 36 -16.44 15.65 -4.68
CA GLY A 36 -16.20 15.69 -6.12
C GLY A 36 -15.88 17.02 -6.81
N PRO A 37 -16.72 18.06 -6.72
CA PRO A 37 -16.45 19.33 -7.44
C PRO A 37 -15.21 20.07 -6.95
N GLU A 38 -14.90 19.98 -5.66
CA GLU A 38 -13.71 20.60 -5.06
C GLU A 38 -12.46 19.82 -5.45
N LEU A 39 -12.54 18.49 -5.39
CA LEU A 39 -11.46 17.58 -5.80
C LEU A 39 -11.02 17.84 -7.24
N LEU A 40 -11.97 18.12 -8.13
CA LEU A 40 -11.68 18.38 -9.54
C LEU A 40 -10.92 19.68 -9.79
N LYS A 41 -11.08 20.67 -8.92
CA LYS A 41 -10.28 21.91 -8.99
C LYS A 41 -8.81 21.65 -8.62
N LEU A 42 -8.56 20.63 -7.78
CA LEU A 42 -7.23 20.28 -7.30
C LEU A 42 -6.43 19.43 -8.31
N VAL A 43 -7.06 18.90 -9.36
CA VAL A 43 -6.35 18.07 -10.38
C VAL A 43 -5.23 18.86 -11.07
N ASN A 44 -5.38 20.17 -11.23
CA ASN A 44 -4.36 21.02 -11.83
C ASN A 44 -3.19 21.33 -10.88
N THR A 45 -3.34 21.00 -9.60
CA THR A 45 -2.32 21.21 -8.57
C THR A 45 -2.14 19.88 -7.82
N PRO A 46 -1.35 18.92 -8.37
CA PRO A 46 -1.22 17.56 -7.80
C PRO A 46 -0.81 17.54 -6.33
N GLU A 47 -0.02 18.53 -5.88
CA GLU A 47 0.40 18.66 -4.49
C GLU A 47 -0.79 18.89 -3.54
N ALA A 48 -1.86 19.54 -4.04
CA ALA A 48 -3.08 19.76 -3.27
C ALA A 48 -3.93 18.49 -3.10
N LEU A 49 -3.67 17.45 -3.89
CA LEU A 49 -4.30 16.14 -3.73
C LEU A 49 -3.59 15.26 -2.69
N ARG A 50 -2.38 15.66 -2.25
CA ARG A 50 -1.64 14.93 -1.21
C ARG A 50 -2.45 14.88 0.07
N MET A 51 -2.45 13.70 0.70
CA MET A 51 -3.08 13.48 1.99
C MET A 51 -2.02 12.98 2.97
N THR A 52 -2.01 13.56 4.16
CA THR A 52 -1.23 13.05 5.30
C THR A 52 -2.22 12.57 6.34
N LEU A 53 -2.16 11.30 6.67
CA LEU A 53 -3.05 10.64 7.62
C LEU A 53 -2.23 10.16 8.83
N GLU A 54 -2.77 10.36 10.02
CA GLU A 54 -2.20 9.86 11.25
C GLU A 54 -2.92 8.57 11.67
N ASN A 55 -2.20 7.65 12.29
CA ASN A 55 -2.82 6.45 12.81
C ASN A 55 -3.66 6.80 14.06
N LYS A 56 -4.80 6.13 14.23
CA LYS A 56 -5.75 6.39 15.32
C LYS A 56 -5.20 5.99 16.70
N GLU A 57 -4.36 4.95 16.73
CA GLU A 57 -3.79 4.39 17.97
C GLU A 57 -2.40 4.95 18.26
N ASP A 58 -1.64 5.31 17.22
CA ASP A 58 -0.26 5.74 17.32
C ASP A 58 -0.03 6.96 16.42
N SER A 59 -0.08 8.15 17.02
CA SER A 59 0.07 9.42 16.30
C SER A 59 1.45 9.64 15.67
N GLU A 60 2.46 8.85 16.05
CA GLU A 60 3.77 8.90 15.42
C GLU A 60 3.75 8.23 14.05
N LYS A 61 2.87 7.24 13.87
CA LYS A 61 2.71 6.56 12.58
C LYS A 61 1.87 7.38 11.61
N LYS A 62 2.45 7.67 10.45
CA LYS A 62 1.84 8.48 9.40
C LYS A 62 1.78 7.74 8.06
N CYS A 63 0.73 8.00 7.32
CA CYS A 63 0.61 7.56 5.95
C CYS A 63 0.48 8.78 5.04
N ILE A 64 1.35 8.87 4.04
CA ILE A 64 1.29 9.93 3.04
C ILE A 64 0.79 9.33 1.73
N VAL A 65 -0.30 9.87 1.21
CA VAL A 65 -0.86 9.46 -0.08
C VAL A 65 -0.59 10.56 -1.10
N GLU A 66 0.02 10.19 -2.22
CA GLU A 66 0.34 11.11 -3.30
C GLU A 66 -0.22 10.62 -4.64
N TYR A 67 -0.84 11.54 -5.38
CA TYR A 67 -1.32 11.27 -6.74
C TYR A 67 -0.30 11.76 -7.76
N VAL A 68 0.12 10.85 -8.65
CA VAL A 68 1.14 11.12 -9.65
C VAL A 68 0.55 10.89 -11.05
N PHE A 69 0.36 11.98 -11.80
CA PHE A 69 -0.18 11.92 -13.16
C PHE A 69 0.90 11.80 -14.24
N ARG A 70 2.16 12.10 -13.90
CA ARG A 70 3.30 11.92 -14.80
C ARG A 70 3.84 10.48 -14.74
N ASN A 71 4.52 10.07 -15.79
CA ASN A 71 5.18 8.77 -15.80
C ASN A 71 6.47 8.83 -14.95
N ILE A 72 6.48 8.09 -13.85
CA ILE A 72 7.63 7.99 -12.92
C ILE A 72 8.31 6.61 -12.99
N LYS A 73 7.93 5.74 -13.95
CA LYS A 73 8.44 4.36 -14.06
C LYS A 73 9.96 4.27 -14.04
N VAL A 74 10.63 5.09 -14.83
CA VAL A 74 12.09 5.12 -14.90
C VAL A 74 12.70 5.54 -13.57
N LEU A 75 12.14 6.58 -12.95
CA LEU A 75 12.60 7.13 -11.68
C LEU A 75 12.46 6.12 -10.53
N VAL A 76 11.38 5.35 -10.53
CA VAL A 76 11.14 4.27 -9.56
C VAL A 76 12.07 3.10 -9.82
N GLY A 77 12.23 2.71 -11.07
CA GLY A 77 13.09 1.58 -11.47
C GLY A 77 14.59 1.81 -11.21
N SER A 78 15.06 3.07 -11.19
CA SER A 78 16.44 3.42 -10.83
C SER A 78 16.66 3.56 -9.32
N GLY A 79 15.60 3.50 -8.50
CA GLY A 79 15.68 3.77 -7.06
C GLY A 79 15.77 5.26 -6.69
N ASP A 80 15.91 6.16 -7.66
CA ASP A 80 16.04 7.60 -7.43
C ASP A 80 14.79 8.21 -6.81
N PHE A 81 13.63 7.62 -7.08
CA PHE A 81 12.36 8.07 -6.49
C PHE A 81 12.39 7.94 -4.97
N VAL A 82 12.75 6.76 -4.46
CA VAL A 82 12.82 6.48 -3.02
C VAL A 82 13.91 7.29 -2.35
N ARG A 83 15.09 7.41 -3.01
CA ARG A 83 16.19 8.23 -2.52
C ARG A 83 15.75 9.69 -2.32
N LYS A 84 15.01 10.27 -3.27
CA LYS A 84 14.46 11.63 -3.14
C LYS A 84 13.44 11.79 -2.02
N LEU A 85 12.78 10.71 -1.58
CA LEU A 85 11.88 10.74 -0.44
C LEU A 85 12.62 10.74 0.91
N LEU A 86 13.81 10.15 0.96
CA LEU A 86 14.57 9.93 2.19
C LEU A 86 15.70 10.94 2.38
N GLU A 87 16.30 11.44 1.28
CA GLU A 87 17.42 12.38 1.34
C GLU A 87 16.95 13.83 1.42
N PRO A 88 17.63 14.67 2.21
CA PRO A 88 17.33 16.11 2.22
C PRO A 88 17.63 16.70 0.82
N PRO A 89 16.89 17.74 0.40
CA PRO A 89 17.10 18.36 -0.90
C PRO A 89 18.50 18.98 -0.97
N ALA A 90 19.14 18.83 -2.13
CA ALA A 90 20.38 19.53 -2.39
C ALA A 90 20.22 21.04 -2.20
N GLU A 91 21.26 21.72 -1.73
CA GLU A 91 21.23 23.16 -1.47
C GLU A 91 20.85 24.01 -2.69
N SER A 92 21.11 23.47 -3.89
CA SER A 92 20.80 24.09 -5.19
C SER A 92 19.32 24.07 -5.60
N VAL A 93 18.47 23.37 -4.85
CA VAL A 93 17.02 23.24 -5.19
C VAL A 93 16.26 24.48 -4.74
N SER A 94 15.40 25.01 -5.62
CA SER A 94 14.63 26.22 -5.34
C SER A 94 13.70 26.05 -4.13
N LYS A 95 13.35 27.17 -3.47
CA LYS A 95 12.51 27.18 -2.28
C LYS A 95 11.11 26.62 -2.57
N ALA A 96 10.59 26.80 -3.79
CA ALA A 96 9.31 26.28 -4.23
C ALA A 96 9.34 24.77 -4.47
N GLU A 97 10.43 24.26 -5.07
CA GLU A 97 10.66 22.83 -5.24
C GLU A 97 10.88 22.12 -3.89
N LYS A 98 11.57 22.78 -2.94
CA LYS A 98 11.72 22.29 -1.57
C LYS A 98 10.36 22.12 -0.88
N ALA A 99 9.43 23.02 -1.07
CA ALA A 99 8.09 22.94 -0.47
C ALA A 99 7.22 21.82 -1.06
N SER A 100 7.47 21.41 -2.32
CA SER A 100 6.74 20.35 -3.01
C SER A 100 7.30 18.93 -2.76
N MET A 101 8.52 18.83 -2.25
CA MET A 101 9.16 17.55 -1.99
C MET A 101 8.76 16.99 -0.61
N LEU A 102 8.61 15.68 -0.53
CA LEU A 102 8.43 14.92 0.73
C LEU A 102 9.80 14.78 1.42
N HIS A 103 10.22 15.80 2.17
CA HIS A 103 11.55 15.78 2.78
C HIS A 103 11.58 15.12 4.13
N THR A 104 12.70 14.44 4.39
CA THR A 104 13.04 13.86 5.70
C THR A 104 11.94 13.01 6.32
N LEU A 105 11.47 12.02 5.55
CA LEU A 105 10.55 11.03 6.08
C LEU A 105 11.33 10.02 6.94
N ASP A 106 10.83 9.79 8.13
CA ASP A 106 11.32 8.67 8.93
C ASP A 106 10.76 7.36 8.36
N PRO A 107 11.61 6.45 7.84
CA PRO A 107 11.17 5.21 7.23
C PRO A 107 10.53 4.26 8.24
N THR A 108 10.70 4.45 9.53
CA THR A 108 10.16 3.58 10.60
C THR A 108 8.73 3.95 10.98
N THR A 109 8.39 5.23 10.89
CA THR A 109 7.08 5.76 11.32
C THR A 109 6.18 6.17 10.15
N THR A 110 6.76 6.36 8.97
CA THR A 110 6.01 6.86 7.81
C THR A 110 5.92 5.82 6.72
N GLU A 111 4.71 5.56 6.22
CA GLU A 111 4.50 4.83 4.97
C GLU A 111 4.05 5.79 3.87
N VAL A 112 4.40 5.47 2.62
CA VAL A 112 4.02 6.26 1.45
C VAL A 112 3.22 5.41 0.48
N VAL A 113 2.06 5.94 0.09
CA VAL A 113 1.18 5.35 -0.92
C VAL A 113 1.17 6.25 -2.14
N ILE A 114 1.66 5.74 -3.25
CA ILE A 114 1.69 6.42 -4.53
C ILE A 114 0.59 5.88 -5.44
N ILE A 115 -0.35 6.75 -5.79
CA ILE A 115 -1.41 6.44 -6.74
C ILE A 115 -1.01 7.05 -8.08
N TYR A 116 -0.69 6.17 -9.06
CA TYR A 116 -0.18 6.62 -10.34
C TYR A 116 -1.17 6.34 -11.47
N MET A 117 -1.13 7.21 -12.46
CA MET A 117 -1.92 7.04 -13.68
C MET A 117 -1.20 6.09 -14.64
N THR A 118 -1.90 5.06 -15.10
CA THR A 118 -1.42 4.17 -16.16
C THR A 118 -2.35 4.24 -17.36
N ARG A 119 -1.81 3.96 -18.56
CA ARG A 119 -2.66 3.76 -19.73
C ARG A 119 -3.46 2.47 -19.57
N ALA A 120 -4.70 2.45 -20.03
CA ALA A 120 -5.68 1.39 -19.79
C ALA A 120 -5.22 -0.05 -20.06
N HIS A 121 -4.18 -0.25 -20.86
CA HIS A 121 -3.65 -1.57 -21.24
C HIS A 121 -2.18 -1.79 -20.86
N SER A 122 -1.59 -0.93 -20.03
CA SER A 122 -0.22 -1.13 -19.56
C SER A 122 -0.24 -1.98 -18.28
N GLU A 123 0.01 -3.28 -18.43
CA GLU A 123 0.16 -4.21 -17.29
C GLU A 123 1.55 -4.16 -16.64
N ASP A 124 2.43 -3.29 -17.13
CA ASP A 124 3.82 -3.23 -16.67
C ASP A 124 3.93 -2.53 -15.31
N THR A 125 3.61 -3.30 -14.27
CA THR A 125 3.80 -2.90 -12.87
C THR A 125 5.19 -3.29 -12.33
N LEU A 126 5.97 -4.06 -13.09
CA LEU A 126 7.21 -4.68 -12.62
C LEU A 126 8.23 -3.69 -12.05
N SER A 127 8.36 -2.50 -12.67
CA SER A 127 9.28 -1.46 -12.18
C SER A 127 8.83 -0.88 -10.84
N TYR A 128 7.52 -0.72 -10.64
CA TYR A 128 6.95 -0.24 -9.39
C TYR A 128 7.09 -1.28 -8.28
N ASP A 129 6.84 -2.55 -8.60
CA ASP A 129 6.99 -3.66 -7.66
C ASP A 129 8.46 -3.82 -7.23
N LYS A 130 9.40 -3.73 -8.17
CA LYS A 130 10.85 -3.73 -7.86
C LYS A 130 11.24 -2.53 -7.00
N GLY A 131 10.75 -1.34 -7.31
CA GLY A 131 11.03 -0.13 -6.53
C GLY A 131 10.52 -0.22 -5.10
N ALA A 132 9.33 -0.77 -4.88
CA ALA A 132 8.78 -1.01 -3.56
C ALA A 132 9.61 -2.04 -2.76
N LEU A 133 10.01 -3.14 -3.42
CA LEU A 133 10.86 -4.15 -2.82
C LEU A 133 12.24 -3.58 -2.44
N GLU A 134 12.85 -2.81 -3.32
CA GLU A 134 14.17 -2.20 -3.09
C GLU A 134 14.12 -1.19 -1.94
N ALA A 135 13.07 -0.37 -1.85
CA ALA A 135 12.85 0.55 -0.74
C ALA A 135 12.80 -0.19 0.61
N TRP A 136 12.11 -1.30 0.65
CA TRP A 136 12.03 -2.14 1.84
C TRP A 136 13.37 -2.81 2.17
N MET A 137 14.02 -3.41 1.19
CA MET A 137 15.27 -4.16 1.41
C MET A 137 16.41 -3.26 1.88
N LYS A 138 16.55 -2.06 1.28
CA LYS A 138 17.64 -1.13 1.58
C LYS A 138 17.37 -0.24 2.79
N HIS A 139 16.15 0.25 2.92
CA HIS A 139 15.83 1.32 3.87
C HIS A 139 14.78 0.93 4.91
N LYS A 140 14.20 -0.28 4.81
CA LYS A 140 13.02 -0.70 5.58
C LYS A 140 11.83 0.26 5.42
N PHE A 141 11.85 1.03 4.33
CA PHE A 141 10.87 2.03 4.02
C PHE A 141 9.71 1.45 3.23
N ARG A 142 8.51 1.65 3.73
CA ARG A 142 7.30 1.14 3.11
C ARG A 142 6.76 2.11 2.09
N VAL A 143 6.96 1.78 0.83
CA VAL A 143 6.36 2.49 -0.31
C VAL A 143 5.46 1.53 -1.06
N GLN A 144 4.24 1.96 -1.34
CA GLN A 144 3.26 1.18 -2.09
C GLN A 144 2.82 1.95 -3.33
N PHE A 145 2.68 1.23 -4.44
CA PHE A 145 2.28 1.80 -5.72
C PHE A 145 0.94 1.21 -6.16
N PHE A 146 -0.06 2.06 -6.37
CA PHE A 146 -1.38 1.64 -6.84
C PHE A 146 -1.70 2.27 -8.19
N PRO A 147 -2.02 1.46 -9.22
CA PRO A 147 -2.59 1.98 -10.45
C PRO A 147 -3.97 2.59 -10.16
N MET A 148 -4.17 3.87 -10.45
CA MET A 148 -5.41 4.59 -10.16
C MET A 148 -6.66 3.86 -10.72
N PRO A 149 -6.67 3.33 -11.96
CA PRO A 149 -7.84 2.62 -12.48
C PRO A 149 -8.22 1.36 -11.70
N ARG A 150 -7.28 0.72 -11.01
CA ARG A 150 -7.55 -0.47 -10.18
C ARG A 150 -8.17 -0.15 -8.82
N LEU A 151 -8.21 1.12 -8.45
CA LEU A 151 -8.85 1.61 -7.22
C LEU A 151 -10.27 2.16 -7.47
N VAL A 152 -10.82 2.05 -8.68
CA VAL A 152 -12.20 2.46 -8.97
C VAL A 152 -13.21 1.62 -8.19
N SER A 153 -12.89 0.37 -7.93
CA SER A 153 -13.63 -0.51 -7.02
C SER A 153 -12.70 -1.02 -5.93
N ASN A 154 -13.25 -1.30 -4.74
CA ASN A 154 -12.46 -1.84 -3.65
C ASN A 154 -12.02 -3.28 -3.97
N PRO A 155 -10.71 -3.56 -4.13
CA PRO A 155 -10.25 -4.89 -4.50
C PRO A 155 -10.57 -5.96 -3.46
N LEU A 156 -10.74 -5.59 -2.19
CA LEU A 156 -11.07 -6.52 -1.10
C LEU A 156 -12.56 -6.86 -1.03
N GLU A 157 -13.42 -6.10 -1.71
CA GLU A 157 -14.87 -6.27 -1.73
C GLU A 157 -15.38 -6.91 -3.01
N HIS A 158 -14.48 -7.33 -3.90
CA HIS A 158 -14.89 -8.02 -5.12
C HIS A 158 -15.53 -9.37 -4.78
N VAL A 159 -16.63 -9.70 -5.45
CA VAL A 159 -17.45 -10.91 -5.18
C VAL A 159 -16.64 -12.22 -5.17
N LEU A 160 -15.63 -12.32 -6.04
CA LEU A 160 -14.77 -13.49 -6.13
C LEU A 160 -13.54 -13.42 -5.21
N GLN A 161 -13.36 -12.30 -4.51
CA GLN A 161 -12.23 -12.12 -3.62
C GLN A 161 -12.46 -12.88 -2.32
N PRO A 162 -11.57 -13.80 -1.91
CA PRO A 162 -11.63 -14.40 -0.58
C PRO A 162 -11.58 -13.36 0.52
N ARG A 163 -12.13 -13.67 1.68
CA ARG A 163 -12.00 -12.82 2.85
C ARG A 163 -10.59 -12.96 3.43
N PHE A 164 -9.94 -11.83 3.63
CA PHE A 164 -8.60 -11.73 4.21
C PHE A 164 -8.67 -11.09 5.59
N GLU A 165 -7.98 -11.70 6.56
CA GLU A 165 -7.88 -11.21 7.94
C GLU A 165 -6.42 -11.32 8.39
N ILE A 166 -5.87 -10.25 8.96
CA ILE A 166 -4.52 -10.29 9.55
C ILE A 166 -4.63 -11.03 10.88
N VAL A 167 -3.80 -12.04 11.07
CA VAL A 167 -3.73 -12.77 12.34
C VAL A 167 -2.93 -11.92 13.33
N PRO A 168 -3.46 -11.65 14.53
CA PRO A 168 -2.72 -10.95 15.58
C PRO A 168 -1.40 -11.64 15.94
N THR A 169 -0.38 -10.85 16.23
CA THR A 169 0.99 -11.37 16.44
C THR A 169 1.08 -12.32 17.64
N ASP A 170 0.30 -12.11 18.67
CA ASP A 170 0.20 -12.96 19.86
C ASP A 170 -0.35 -14.36 19.55
N GLN A 171 -1.17 -14.50 18.51
CA GLN A 171 -1.74 -15.79 18.10
C GLN A 171 -0.83 -16.58 17.15
N HIS A 172 0.26 -16.00 16.63
CA HIS A 172 1.10 -16.66 15.63
C HIS A 172 1.71 -17.97 16.12
N GLN A 173 2.13 -18.04 17.39
CA GLN A 173 2.80 -19.21 17.93
C GLN A 173 1.84 -20.40 18.07
N GLU A 174 0.62 -20.13 18.57
CA GLU A 174 -0.42 -21.13 18.71
C GLU A 174 -0.86 -21.68 17.35
N LEU A 175 -1.09 -20.78 16.39
CA LEU A 175 -1.43 -21.12 15.02
C LEU A 175 -0.36 -22.01 14.35
N LEU A 176 0.93 -21.68 14.52
CA LEU A 176 2.02 -22.49 13.96
C LEU A 176 2.11 -23.87 14.59
N LYS A 177 1.75 -24.00 15.87
CA LYS A 177 1.65 -25.29 16.57
C LYS A 177 0.50 -26.12 16.00
N GLU A 178 -0.66 -25.54 15.85
CA GLU A 178 -1.84 -26.20 15.28
C GLU A 178 -1.58 -26.72 13.85
N TRP A 179 -0.85 -25.96 13.06
CA TRP A 179 -0.53 -26.29 11.66
C TRP A 179 0.77 -27.09 11.50
N TYR A 180 1.31 -27.66 12.58
CA TYR A 180 2.54 -28.46 12.59
C TYR A 180 3.77 -27.75 11.98
N CYS A 181 3.78 -26.44 11.99
CA CYS A 181 4.89 -25.62 11.51
C CYS A 181 5.88 -25.24 12.62
N LEU A 182 5.51 -25.41 13.89
CA LEU A 182 6.34 -25.03 15.01
C LEU A 182 7.48 -26.04 15.21
N ASN A 183 8.72 -25.54 15.27
CA ASN A 183 9.91 -26.28 15.70
C ASN A 183 10.61 -25.43 16.76
N GLU A 184 10.78 -26.02 17.96
CA GLU A 184 11.35 -25.35 19.13
C GLU A 184 12.83 -24.94 18.94
N HIS A 185 13.54 -25.64 18.04
CA HIS A 185 14.94 -25.33 17.69
C HIS A 185 15.09 -24.23 16.62
N GLN A 186 13.99 -23.67 16.13
CA GLN A 186 13.97 -22.65 15.09
C GLN A 186 13.38 -21.34 15.61
N THR A 187 13.84 -20.23 15.04
CA THR A 187 13.24 -18.93 15.33
C THR A 187 11.80 -18.86 14.85
N LEU A 188 11.00 -17.95 15.43
CA LEU A 188 9.62 -17.73 14.99
C LEU A 188 9.54 -17.39 13.50
N ALA A 189 10.48 -16.61 12.98
CA ALA A 189 10.57 -16.26 11.56
C ALA A 189 10.81 -17.48 10.67
N GLN A 190 11.69 -18.39 11.08
CA GLN A 190 11.94 -19.65 10.36
C GLN A 190 10.73 -20.57 10.38
N ASN A 191 10.00 -20.63 11.48
CA ASN A 191 8.76 -21.39 11.58
C ASN A 191 7.66 -20.80 10.67
N LYS A 192 7.50 -19.47 10.65
CA LYS A 192 6.57 -18.79 9.75
C LYS A 192 6.89 -19.05 8.28
N ALA A 193 8.17 -19.14 7.92
CA ALA A 193 8.61 -19.40 6.54
C ALA A 193 8.16 -20.78 5.98
N LYS A 194 7.66 -21.68 6.81
CA LYS A 194 7.07 -22.96 6.38
C LYS A 194 5.67 -22.78 5.80
N LEU A 195 4.99 -21.68 6.13
CA LEU A 195 3.69 -21.36 5.54
C LEU A 195 3.86 -20.91 4.08
N PRO A 196 2.85 -21.15 3.22
CA PRO A 196 2.83 -20.56 1.88
C PRO A 196 2.99 -19.03 1.93
N SER A 197 3.73 -18.46 1.00
CA SER A 197 4.04 -17.03 1.01
C SER A 197 3.01 -16.17 0.27
N ILE A 198 2.91 -14.89 0.66
CA ILE A 198 2.27 -13.81 -0.07
C ILE A 198 3.23 -12.63 -0.12
N LYS A 199 3.40 -12.00 -1.29
CA LYS A 199 4.36 -10.90 -1.46
C LYS A 199 3.71 -9.56 -1.15
N PHE A 200 4.27 -8.80 -0.19
CA PHE A 200 3.69 -7.52 0.25
C PHE A 200 3.67 -6.43 -0.82
N HIS A 201 4.61 -6.47 -1.76
CA HIS A 201 4.78 -5.43 -2.78
C HIS A 201 4.07 -5.74 -4.11
N ASN A 202 3.78 -7.01 -4.40
CA ASN A 202 3.21 -7.43 -5.68
C ASN A 202 1.72 -7.80 -5.56
N ASP A 203 1.35 -8.50 -4.50
CA ASP A 203 -0.03 -8.95 -4.31
C ASP A 203 -0.95 -7.78 -3.95
N MET A 204 -2.08 -7.66 -4.68
CA MET A 204 -3.01 -6.54 -4.49
C MET A 204 -3.70 -6.60 -3.12
N ALA A 205 -4.10 -7.80 -2.65
CA ALA A 205 -4.72 -7.94 -1.34
C ALA A 205 -3.73 -7.61 -0.23
N ALA A 206 -2.47 -8.07 -0.34
CA ALA A 206 -1.41 -7.73 0.62
C ALA A 206 -1.17 -6.22 0.70
N ARG A 207 -1.15 -5.53 -0.46
CA ARG A 207 -1.05 -4.06 -0.49
C ARG A 207 -2.26 -3.39 0.12
N CYS A 208 -3.48 -3.82 -0.20
CA CYS A 208 -4.71 -3.25 0.33
C CYS A 208 -4.83 -3.42 1.84
N LEU A 209 -4.46 -4.58 2.37
CA LEU A 209 -4.46 -4.86 3.81
C LEU A 209 -3.34 -4.16 4.55
N GLY A 210 -2.30 -3.79 3.83
CA GLY A 210 -1.16 -3.20 4.46
C GLY A 210 -0.24 -4.21 5.15
N LEU A 211 -0.16 -5.45 4.66
CA LEU A 211 0.69 -6.49 5.26
C LEU A 211 2.16 -6.06 5.32
N MET A 212 2.80 -6.45 6.40
CA MET A 212 4.25 -6.29 6.60
C MET A 212 4.93 -7.66 6.51
N PRO A 213 6.21 -7.71 6.14
CA PRO A 213 6.97 -8.96 6.19
C PRO A 213 6.89 -9.61 7.57
N LEU A 214 6.62 -10.93 7.58
CA LEU A 214 6.36 -11.78 8.75
C LEU A 214 4.93 -11.68 9.34
N ASP A 215 4.04 -10.87 8.78
CA ASP A 215 2.62 -10.99 9.11
C ASP A 215 2.05 -12.30 8.59
N ILE A 216 1.12 -12.87 9.34
CA ILE A 216 0.33 -14.02 8.90
C ILE A 216 -1.07 -13.54 8.52
N VAL A 217 -1.53 -13.95 7.36
CA VAL A 217 -2.88 -13.66 6.88
C VAL A 217 -3.71 -14.94 6.78
N LYS A 218 -4.91 -14.89 7.34
CA LYS A 218 -5.95 -15.89 7.18
C LYS A 218 -6.78 -15.57 5.95
N ILE A 219 -6.97 -16.55 5.09
CA ILE A 219 -7.73 -16.43 3.84
C ILE A 219 -8.87 -17.43 3.89
N THR A 220 -10.09 -16.93 3.96
CA THR A 220 -11.31 -17.74 3.96
C THR A 220 -11.92 -17.75 2.57
N SER A 221 -12.02 -18.90 1.95
CA SER A 221 -12.54 -19.11 0.61
C SER A 221 -13.72 -20.06 0.61
N PHE A 222 -14.59 -19.97 -0.39
CA PHE A 222 -15.68 -20.89 -0.61
C PHE A 222 -15.38 -21.82 -1.78
N SER A 223 -15.68 -23.09 -1.61
CA SER A 223 -15.61 -24.09 -2.67
C SER A 223 -16.95 -24.80 -2.80
N PRO A 224 -17.45 -25.06 -4.03
CA PRO A 224 -18.70 -25.79 -4.23
C PRO A 224 -18.72 -27.20 -3.61
N THR A 225 -17.56 -27.82 -3.48
CA THR A 225 -17.42 -29.19 -2.95
C THR A 225 -17.02 -29.26 -1.47
N ALA A 226 -16.20 -28.31 -1.00
CA ALA A 226 -15.67 -28.30 0.37
C ALA A 226 -16.38 -27.29 1.30
N GLY A 227 -17.29 -26.48 0.77
CA GLY A 227 -17.89 -25.38 1.52
C GLY A 227 -16.85 -24.28 1.84
N GLU A 228 -16.86 -23.82 3.07
CA GLU A 228 -15.87 -22.85 3.56
C GLU A 228 -14.56 -23.55 3.92
N TYR A 229 -13.43 -23.00 3.44
CA TYR A 229 -12.11 -23.49 3.80
C TYR A 229 -11.14 -22.37 4.08
N VAL A 230 -10.22 -22.61 5.02
CA VAL A 230 -9.27 -21.61 5.51
C VAL A 230 -7.86 -21.97 5.05
N LYS A 231 -7.10 -20.95 4.65
CA LYS A 231 -5.66 -21.02 4.34
C LYS A 231 -4.93 -19.94 5.13
N TYR A 232 -3.68 -20.23 5.47
CA TYR A 232 -2.79 -19.24 6.05
C TYR A 232 -1.61 -18.99 5.12
N ARG A 233 -1.18 -17.73 5.04
CA ARG A 233 0.01 -17.33 4.28
C ARG A 233 0.84 -16.39 5.12
N VAL A 234 2.16 -16.49 4.98
CA VAL A 234 3.09 -15.53 5.57
C VAL A 234 3.48 -14.47 4.57
N CYS A 235 3.48 -13.23 5.00
CA CYS A 235 3.92 -12.11 4.19
C CYS A 235 5.45 -12.12 4.07
N VAL A 236 5.95 -12.02 2.85
CA VAL A 236 7.39 -11.99 2.52
C VAL A 236 7.69 -10.77 1.65
N PRO A 237 8.96 -10.31 1.69
CA PRO A 237 9.45 -9.28 0.77
C PRO A 237 9.30 -9.66 -0.70
#